data_e97fe3ec89865578aa591301efeb2876
#
_entry.id   e97fe3ec89865578aa591301efeb2876
#
_cell.length_a   1.000
_cell.length_b   1.000
_cell.length_c   1.000
_cell.angle_alpha   90.00
_cell.angle_beta   90.00
_cell.angle_gamma   90.00
#
_symmetry.space_group_name_H-M   'P 1'
#
loop_
_entity.id
_entity.type
_entity.pdbx_description
1 polymer ?
#
loop_
_entity_poly.entity_id
_entity_poly.type
_entity_poly.pdbx_seq_one_letter_code
_entity_poly.pdbx_strand_id
1 'polypeptide(L)'
;MGNYTREEILQMAEEEDVEFIRLQFTDMFGTLKNIAITARELPRALDNRCIVDGSFIAGIAGESEPDMYLRPDLDTFAILPWRPQQGKVARLLCDIYCPDGTPHERSPRYILKKTAREAKKEGYTCLVDPECEFFLFHTDDNGVPTTVTHAKAGYLDVSPVDLGENARRDIVLNLEDMGIEVESSHHETAPAQHEVDFKYGEVRTIADRIMSFKMTVRTIAKRHGLHATFMPKPRAEVNGSGMHIHFSLFKDGRNVFVNPGNPQELSEEAYYFVGGLLAHSKEMALITNPIVNSYKRLVPGYEAPTELTWTKNNQNSLVRIPGSRGMETRIELRSPDAAANPYLVFAVCLAAGLDGINKKIYPTKSSSRELSETDQKTMKIENLPGNLNEAIDYFEQSDWIKEVLGTEFCKEYAAAKKKEWLRYTREISAWEIEEYLYRI
;
A
#
# COMPACT_ATOMS: atom_id res chain seq x y z
N MET A 1 2.71 -23.26 -1.43
CA MET A 1 3.17 -23.27 -0.05
C MET A 1 1.99 -23.26 0.89
N GLY A 2 2.06 -24.07 1.82
CA GLY A 2 1.34 -24.53 2.95
C GLY A 2 -0.03 -23.91 3.20
N ASN A 3 -1.06 -24.65 2.90
CA ASN A 3 -2.32 -24.47 3.60
C ASN A 3 -2.16 -25.16 4.95
N TYR A 4 -1.77 -24.40 5.98
CA TYR A 4 -1.76 -24.94 7.34
C TYR A 4 -3.15 -25.41 7.73
N THR A 5 -3.21 -26.56 8.36
CA THR A 5 -4.44 -27.08 8.99
C THR A 5 -4.64 -26.44 10.37
N ARG A 6 -5.86 -26.55 10.89
CA ARG A 6 -6.19 -26.13 12.24
C ARG A 6 -5.29 -26.79 13.29
N GLU A 7 -5.06 -28.08 13.11
CA GLU A 7 -4.25 -28.92 14.01
C GLU A 7 -2.78 -28.48 14.00
N GLU A 8 -2.23 -28.16 12.83
CA GLU A 8 -0.86 -27.63 12.70
C GLU A 8 -0.70 -26.28 13.40
N ILE A 9 -1.67 -25.37 13.28
CA ILE A 9 -1.63 -24.07 13.99
C ILE A 9 -1.66 -24.28 15.51
N LEU A 10 -2.47 -25.20 16.03
CA LEU A 10 -2.52 -25.52 17.45
C LEU A 10 -1.18 -26.10 17.93
N GLN A 11 -0.60 -27.02 17.16
CA GLN A 11 0.71 -27.61 17.45
C GLN A 11 1.83 -26.57 17.43
N MET A 12 1.88 -25.73 16.40
CA MET A 12 2.87 -24.63 16.30
C MET A 12 2.76 -23.67 17.48
N ALA A 13 1.55 -23.32 17.91
CA ALA A 13 1.35 -22.43 19.05
C ALA A 13 1.86 -23.05 20.36
N GLU A 14 1.71 -24.38 20.55
CA GLU A 14 2.22 -25.11 21.71
C GLU A 14 3.75 -25.23 21.66
N GLU A 15 4.31 -25.70 20.55
CA GLU A 15 5.77 -25.87 20.35
C GLU A 15 6.55 -24.56 20.53
N GLU A 16 5.96 -23.43 20.11
CA GLU A 16 6.56 -22.10 20.20
C GLU A 16 6.27 -21.37 21.53
N ASP A 17 5.65 -22.01 22.52
CA ASP A 17 5.29 -21.40 23.81
C ASP A 17 4.49 -20.09 23.66
N VAL A 18 3.48 -20.10 22.77
CA VAL A 18 2.63 -18.94 22.51
C VAL A 18 1.58 -18.80 23.61
N GLU A 19 1.57 -17.66 24.28
CA GLU A 19 0.61 -17.32 25.32
C GLU A 19 -0.54 -16.42 24.83
N PHE A 20 -0.25 -15.58 23.84
CA PHE A 20 -1.21 -14.63 23.26
C PHE A 20 -1.23 -14.69 21.75
N ILE A 21 -2.42 -14.59 21.17
CA ILE A 21 -2.61 -14.48 19.72
C ILE A 21 -3.33 -13.16 19.41
N ARG A 22 -2.79 -12.43 18.44
CA ARG A 22 -3.42 -11.25 17.89
C ARG A 22 -4.16 -11.59 16.63
N LEU A 23 -5.49 -11.50 16.68
CA LEU A 23 -6.36 -11.59 15.52
C LEU A 23 -6.41 -10.20 14.88
N GLN A 24 -5.74 -10.05 13.76
CA GLN A 24 -5.53 -8.76 13.11
C GLN A 24 -6.39 -8.62 11.85
N PHE A 25 -6.89 -7.43 11.59
CA PHE A 25 -7.64 -7.10 10.39
C PHE A 25 -7.43 -5.61 10.05
N THR A 26 -7.89 -5.16 8.89
CA THR A 26 -7.64 -3.81 8.40
C THR A 26 -8.96 -3.10 8.13
N ASP A 27 -9.12 -1.87 8.61
CA ASP A 27 -10.27 -1.03 8.31
C ASP A 27 -10.18 -0.42 6.88
N MET A 28 -11.22 0.30 6.46
CA MET A 28 -11.29 0.87 5.10
C MET A 28 -10.14 1.86 4.80
N PHE A 29 -9.54 2.48 5.81
CA PHE A 29 -8.44 3.44 5.64
C PHE A 29 -7.04 2.81 5.71
N GLY A 30 -6.96 1.48 5.83
CA GLY A 30 -5.67 0.79 5.94
C GLY A 30 -5.09 0.80 7.35
N THR A 31 -5.90 1.10 8.38
CA THR A 31 -5.45 1.00 9.76
C THR A 31 -5.53 -0.44 10.25
N LEU A 32 -4.40 -0.98 10.69
CA LEU A 32 -4.35 -2.32 11.29
C LEU A 32 -5.01 -2.30 12.67
N LYS A 33 -6.02 -3.12 12.85
CA LYS A 33 -6.75 -3.35 14.09
C LYS A 33 -6.46 -4.75 14.62
N ASN A 34 -6.68 -4.99 15.91
CA ASN A 34 -6.59 -6.33 16.47
C ASN A 34 -7.43 -6.51 17.73
N ILE A 35 -7.80 -7.76 17.98
CA ILE A 35 -8.20 -8.27 19.29
C ILE A 35 -7.13 -9.27 19.76
N ALA A 36 -6.77 -9.24 21.03
CA ALA A 36 -5.86 -10.21 21.63
C ALA A 36 -6.66 -11.27 22.38
N ILE A 37 -6.33 -12.54 22.12
CA ILE A 37 -6.84 -13.69 22.84
C ILE A 37 -5.69 -14.45 23.51
N THR A 38 -5.98 -15.22 24.57
CA THR A 38 -5.01 -16.16 25.11
C THR A 38 -4.91 -17.41 24.24
N ALA A 39 -3.82 -18.15 24.33
CA ALA A 39 -3.64 -19.41 23.60
C ALA A 39 -4.77 -20.43 23.88
N ARG A 40 -5.37 -20.40 25.07
CA ARG A 40 -6.52 -21.27 25.44
C ARG A 40 -7.76 -21.00 24.60
N GLU A 41 -7.95 -19.77 24.11
CA GLU A 41 -9.07 -19.38 23.25
C GLU A 41 -8.78 -19.59 21.74
N LEU A 42 -7.56 -20.02 21.38
CA LEU A 42 -7.20 -20.26 19.98
C LEU A 42 -8.11 -21.28 19.30
N PRO A 43 -8.47 -22.44 19.91
CA PRO A 43 -9.41 -23.37 19.28
C PRO A 43 -10.75 -22.73 18.91
N ARG A 44 -11.29 -21.87 19.77
CA ARG A 44 -12.53 -21.12 19.52
C ARG A 44 -12.38 -20.14 18.37
N ALA A 45 -11.23 -19.47 18.29
CA ALA A 45 -10.94 -18.54 17.19
C ALA A 45 -10.85 -19.28 15.85
N LEU A 46 -10.18 -20.42 15.82
CA LEU A 46 -10.06 -21.29 14.63
C LEU A 46 -11.40 -21.90 14.22
N ASP A 47 -12.36 -22.04 15.13
CA ASP A 47 -13.75 -22.41 14.84
C ASP A 47 -14.60 -21.23 14.33
N ASN A 48 -13.98 -20.07 14.03
CA ASN A 48 -14.64 -18.85 13.54
C ASN A 48 -15.67 -18.25 14.51
N ARG A 49 -15.41 -18.31 15.82
CA ARG A 49 -16.33 -17.87 16.88
C ARG A 49 -15.88 -16.58 17.58
N CYS A 50 -14.92 -15.85 16.99
CA CYS A 50 -14.51 -14.54 17.51
C CYS A 50 -15.38 -13.45 16.94
N ILE A 51 -16.05 -12.70 17.81
CA ILE A 51 -16.95 -11.60 17.45
C ILE A 51 -16.29 -10.27 17.87
N VAL A 52 -16.45 -9.26 17.04
CA VAL A 52 -16.07 -7.87 17.32
C VAL A 52 -17.24 -6.96 17.00
N ASP A 53 -17.34 -5.83 17.72
CA ASP A 53 -18.30 -4.79 17.41
C ASP A 53 -17.81 -3.99 16.21
N GLY A 54 -18.44 -4.22 15.05
CA GLY A 54 -18.13 -3.57 13.79
C GLY A 54 -18.51 -2.10 13.73
N SER A 55 -19.42 -1.61 14.60
CA SER A 55 -19.87 -0.21 14.58
C SER A 55 -18.75 0.80 14.87
N PHE A 56 -17.69 0.37 15.56
CA PHE A 56 -16.48 1.15 15.81
C PHE A 56 -15.38 0.97 14.75
N ILE A 57 -15.64 0.22 13.70
CA ILE A 57 -14.66 -0.07 12.65
C ILE A 57 -15.08 0.64 11.38
N ALA A 58 -14.25 1.61 10.95
CA ALA A 58 -14.53 2.43 9.78
C ALA A 58 -14.82 1.58 8.52
N GLY A 59 -15.99 1.76 7.94
CA GLY A 59 -16.45 1.09 6.72
C GLY A 59 -16.86 -0.36 6.87
N ILE A 60 -16.96 -0.90 8.10
CA ILE A 60 -17.31 -2.30 8.30
C ILE A 60 -18.80 -2.46 8.59
N ALA A 61 -19.34 -1.90 9.65
CA ALA A 61 -20.75 -2.08 9.97
C ALA A 61 -21.56 -0.79 9.92
N GLY A 62 -22.85 -0.93 9.62
CA GLY A 62 -23.84 0.11 9.85
C GLY A 62 -24.43 0.00 11.27
N GLU A 63 -25.29 0.96 11.63
CA GLU A 63 -25.92 1.00 12.96
C GLU A 63 -26.83 -0.21 13.28
N SER A 64 -27.26 -0.96 12.27
CA SER A 64 -28.24 -2.05 12.40
C SER A 64 -27.62 -3.44 12.66
N GLU A 65 -26.32 -3.64 12.35
CA GLU A 65 -25.64 -4.94 12.47
C GLU A 65 -24.24 -4.75 13.01
N PRO A 66 -24.06 -4.54 14.34
CA PRO A 66 -22.74 -4.25 14.91
C PRO A 66 -21.84 -5.48 15.01
N ASP A 67 -22.39 -6.68 15.16
CA ASP A 67 -21.60 -7.89 15.41
C ASP A 67 -20.99 -8.45 14.12
N MET A 68 -19.66 -8.51 14.08
CA MET A 68 -18.89 -9.08 12.97
C MET A 68 -18.03 -10.24 13.45
N TYR A 69 -17.83 -11.25 12.60
CA TYR A 69 -17.05 -12.41 12.90
C TYR A 69 -15.66 -12.31 12.26
N LEU A 70 -14.62 -12.57 13.05
CA LEU A 70 -13.26 -12.71 12.56
C LEU A 70 -12.99 -14.17 12.18
N ARG A 71 -12.56 -14.38 10.94
CA ARG A 71 -12.12 -15.69 10.44
C ARG A 71 -10.61 -15.65 10.17
N PRO A 72 -9.81 -16.31 11.03
CA PRO A 72 -8.37 -16.35 10.86
C PRO A 72 -7.96 -17.04 9.56
N ASP A 73 -7.03 -16.42 8.82
CA ASP A 73 -6.35 -17.03 7.69
C ASP A 73 -5.11 -17.75 8.22
N LEU A 74 -5.13 -19.08 8.19
CA LEU A 74 -4.13 -19.95 8.82
C LEU A 74 -2.74 -19.74 8.22
N ASP A 75 -2.66 -19.47 6.90
CA ASP A 75 -1.40 -19.22 6.19
C ASP A 75 -0.70 -17.94 6.65
N THR A 76 -1.34 -17.14 7.49
CA THR A 76 -0.79 -15.90 8.01
C THR A 76 -0.27 -15.99 9.44
N PHE A 77 -0.26 -17.19 10.04
CA PHE A 77 0.32 -17.38 11.38
C PHE A 77 1.79 -16.94 11.39
N ALA A 78 2.14 -16.08 12.35
CA ALA A 78 3.52 -15.65 12.55
C ALA A 78 3.76 -15.27 14.02
N ILE A 79 4.93 -15.64 14.55
CA ILE A 79 5.40 -15.16 15.83
C ILE A 79 5.85 -13.72 15.68
N LEU A 80 5.60 -12.88 16.70
CA LEU A 80 6.08 -11.50 16.73
C LEU A 80 7.46 -11.42 17.40
N PRO A 81 8.57 -11.28 16.65
CA PRO A 81 9.93 -11.48 17.17
C PRO A 81 10.35 -10.47 18.26
N TRP A 82 9.77 -9.28 18.22
CA TRP A 82 10.03 -8.21 19.20
C TRP A 82 9.31 -8.40 20.54
N ARG A 83 8.58 -9.49 20.75
CA ARG A 83 7.93 -9.81 22.03
C ARG A 83 8.85 -10.69 22.89
N PRO A 84 8.53 -10.85 24.20
CA PRO A 84 9.32 -11.69 25.07
C PRO A 84 9.52 -13.11 24.50
N GLN A 85 10.70 -13.69 24.77
CA GLN A 85 11.01 -15.06 24.36
C GLN A 85 10.22 -16.10 25.16
N GLN A 86 9.84 -15.77 26.39
CA GLN A 86 8.96 -16.57 27.23
C GLN A 86 7.54 -15.97 27.18
N GLY A 87 6.54 -16.80 26.94
CA GLY A 87 5.16 -16.35 26.71
C GLY A 87 5.03 -15.55 25.41
N LYS A 88 5.47 -16.16 24.30
CA LYS A 88 5.49 -15.52 23.00
C LYS A 88 4.11 -15.04 22.54
N VAL A 89 4.12 -14.11 21.61
CA VAL A 89 2.91 -13.55 20.99
C VAL A 89 2.92 -13.91 19.51
N ALA A 90 1.89 -14.57 19.05
CA ALA A 90 1.64 -14.80 17.63
C ALA A 90 0.58 -13.85 17.06
N ARG A 91 0.48 -13.81 15.74
CA ARG A 91 -0.64 -13.15 15.06
C ARG A 91 -1.24 -14.04 13.98
N LEU A 92 -2.52 -13.81 13.70
CA LEU A 92 -3.24 -14.29 12.52
C LEU A 92 -3.97 -13.11 11.88
N LEU A 93 -3.87 -12.97 10.57
CA LEU A 93 -4.70 -12.03 9.83
C LEU A 93 -6.08 -12.65 9.63
N CYS A 94 -7.12 -11.82 9.75
CA CYS A 94 -8.49 -12.28 9.70
C CYS A 94 -9.25 -11.63 8.56
N ASP A 95 -10.10 -12.41 7.92
CA ASP A 95 -11.20 -11.92 7.10
C ASP A 95 -12.39 -11.55 8.00
N ILE A 96 -13.17 -10.57 7.59
CA ILE A 96 -14.37 -10.12 8.32
C ILE A 96 -15.61 -10.72 7.65
N TYR A 97 -16.50 -11.26 8.46
CA TYR A 97 -17.73 -11.90 8.02
C TYR A 97 -18.94 -11.34 8.75
N CYS A 98 -20.07 -11.30 8.04
CA CYS A 98 -21.37 -10.95 8.60
C CYS A 98 -21.93 -12.08 9.47
N PRO A 99 -22.94 -11.80 10.34
CA PRO A 99 -23.57 -12.82 11.18
C PRO A 99 -24.23 -13.98 10.41
N ASP A 100 -24.67 -13.74 9.18
CA ASP A 100 -25.23 -14.77 8.28
C ASP A 100 -24.16 -15.71 7.67
N GLY A 101 -22.90 -15.47 7.97
CA GLY A 101 -21.77 -16.25 7.48
C GLY A 101 -21.26 -15.87 6.08
N THR A 102 -21.75 -14.78 5.51
CA THR A 102 -21.22 -14.21 4.26
C THR A 102 -20.00 -13.33 4.52
N PRO A 103 -19.03 -13.26 3.58
CA PRO A 103 -17.93 -12.30 3.70
C PRO A 103 -18.45 -10.87 3.72
N HIS A 104 -17.83 -10.01 4.54
CA HIS A 104 -18.18 -8.61 4.55
C HIS A 104 -17.63 -7.89 3.29
N GLU A 105 -18.53 -7.50 2.38
CA GLU A 105 -18.17 -6.99 1.05
C GLU A 105 -17.35 -5.69 1.06
N ARG A 106 -17.45 -4.88 2.12
CA ARG A 106 -16.69 -3.63 2.27
C ARG A 106 -15.33 -3.82 2.94
N SER A 107 -14.98 -5.04 3.35
CA SER A 107 -13.66 -5.34 3.88
C SER A 107 -12.59 -5.20 2.79
N PRO A 108 -11.54 -4.37 2.98
CA PRO A 108 -10.50 -4.16 1.97
C PRO A 108 -9.83 -5.46 1.51
N ARG A 109 -9.54 -6.36 2.47
CA ARG A 109 -8.93 -7.65 2.16
C ARG A 109 -9.85 -8.54 1.32
N TYR A 110 -11.17 -8.49 1.56
CA TYR A 110 -12.14 -9.20 0.74
C TYR A 110 -12.28 -8.61 -0.66
N ILE A 111 -12.28 -7.27 -0.80
CA ILE A 111 -12.30 -6.58 -2.11
C ILE A 111 -11.14 -7.06 -2.96
N LEU A 112 -9.90 -7.09 -2.42
CA LEU A 112 -8.74 -7.61 -3.14
C LEU A 112 -8.90 -9.08 -3.50
N LYS A 113 -9.37 -9.92 -2.57
CA LYS A 113 -9.63 -11.35 -2.84
C LYS A 113 -10.66 -11.55 -3.95
N LYS A 114 -11.68 -10.68 -4.02
CA LYS A 114 -12.69 -10.68 -5.10
C LYS A 114 -12.04 -10.34 -6.44
N THR A 115 -11.30 -9.23 -6.51
CA THR A 115 -10.62 -8.80 -7.75
C THR A 115 -9.61 -9.84 -8.24
N ALA A 116 -8.80 -10.42 -7.34
CA ALA A 116 -7.86 -11.47 -7.70
C ALA A 116 -8.55 -12.74 -8.21
N ARG A 117 -9.74 -13.08 -7.69
CA ARG A 117 -10.55 -14.20 -8.19
C ARG A 117 -11.10 -13.93 -9.59
N GLU A 118 -11.52 -12.70 -9.88
CA GLU A 118 -11.96 -12.35 -11.24
C GLU A 118 -10.79 -12.45 -12.24
N ALA A 119 -9.61 -11.95 -11.89
CA ALA A 119 -8.40 -12.13 -12.69
C ALA A 119 -8.13 -13.62 -12.96
N LYS A 120 -8.28 -14.48 -11.95
CA LYS A 120 -8.05 -15.92 -12.06
C LYS A 120 -9.08 -16.62 -12.94
N LYS A 121 -10.33 -16.15 -12.98
CA LYS A 121 -11.34 -16.68 -13.94
C LYS A 121 -10.95 -16.40 -15.38
N GLU A 122 -10.27 -15.31 -15.66
CA GLU A 122 -9.71 -14.97 -16.97
C GLU A 122 -8.38 -15.70 -17.27
N GLY A 123 -7.90 -16.49 -16.30
CA GLY A 123 -6.66 -17.27 -16.38
C GLY A 123 -5.43 -16.51 -15.89
N TYR A 124 -5.57 -15.31 -15.33
CA TYR A 124 -4.45 -14.51 -14.89
C TYR A 124 -4.14 -14.67 -13.39
N THR A 125 -2.85 -14.71 -13.07
CA THR A 125 -2.31 -14.54 -11.72
C THR A 125 -1.45 -13.30 -11.70
N CYS A 126 -1.78 -12.34 -10.82
CA CYS A 126 -1.01 -11.12 -10.67
C CYS A 126 0.00 -11.27 -9.54
N LEU A 127 1.26 -11.01 -9.84
CA LEU A 127 2.34 -10.87 -8.88
C LEU A 127 2.71 -9.40 -8.77
N VAL A 128 2.99 -8.95 -7.55
CA VAL A 128 3.37 -7.57 -7.26
C VAL A 128 4.62 -7.51 -6.40
N ASP A 129 5.35 -6.43 -6.57
CA ASP A 129 6.57 -6.10 -5.86
C ASP A 129 6.50 -4.60 -5.48
N PRO A 130 6.16 -4.27 -4.25
CA PRO A 130 6.06 -2.88 -3.79
C PRO A 130 7.37 -2.40 -3.18
N GLU A 131 7.79 -1.21 -3.56
CA GLU A 131 8.85 -0.42 -2.93
C GLU A 131 8.18 0.55 -1.94
N CYS A 132 8.31 0.29 -0.63
CA CYS A 132 7.58 1.08 0.38
C CYS A 132 8.53 1.93 1.21
N GLU A 133 8.57 3.22 0.92
CA GLU A 133 9.44 4.18 1.55
C GLU A 133 8.87 4.70 2.89
N PHE A 134 9.77 5.10 3.80
CA PHE A 134 9.40 5.68 5.10
C PHE A 134 10.50 6.58 5.64
N PHE A 135 10.15 7.43 6.61
CA PHE A 135 11.11 8.27 7.32
C PHE A 135 11.31 7.81 8.77
N LEU A 136 12.54 7.97 9.27
CA LEU A 136 12.92 7.77 10.66
C LEU A 136 13.35 9.11 11.28
N PHE A 137 12.49 9.68 12.13
CA PHE A 137 12.75 10.94 12.80
C PHE A 137 13.04 10.76 14.30
N HIS A 138 13.66 11.75 14.91
CA HIS A 138 13.78 11.82 16.36
C HIS A 138 12.44 12.14 17.01
N THR A 139 12.26 11.67 18.24
CA THR A 139 11.23 12.18 19.13
C THR A 139 11.78 13.32 19.97
N ASP A 140 10.90 14.15 20.52
CA ASP A 140 11.30 15.13 21.54
C ASP A 140 11.58 14.44 22.89
N ASP A 141 11.99 15.24 23.89
CA ASP A 141 12.31 14.75 25.24
C ASP A 141 11.11 14.09 25.96
N ASN A 142 9.89 14.35 25.51
CA ASN A 142 8.66 13.73 26.01
C ASN A 142 8.23 12.50 25.18
N GLY A 143 9.00 12.12 24.18
CA GLY A 143 8.69 11.01 23.27
C GLY A 143 7.63 11.36 22.19
N VAL A 144 7.35 12.65 21.99
CA VAL A 144 6.41 13.11 20.95
C VAL A 144 7.12 13.06 19.57
N PRO A 145 6.47 12.52 18.53
CA PRO A 145 7.01 12.51 17.17
C PRO A 145 7.35 13.91 16.65
N THR A 146 8.51 14.02 16.00
CA THR A 146 8.94 15.26 15.32
C THR A 146 9.30 14.96 13.86
N THR A 147 9.65 15.99 13.08
CA THR A 147 10.27 15.86 11.76
C THR A 147 11.78 16.19 11.81
N VAL A 148 12.36 16.20 13.01
CA VAL A 148 13.77 16.49 13.24
C VAL A 148 14.62 15.27 12.91
N THR A 149 15.70 15.51 12.18
CA THR A 149 16.75 14.52 11.92
C THR A 149 18.11 15.19 11.91
N HIS A 150 19.13 14.47 12.34
CA HIS A 150 20.53 14.85 12.17
C HIS A 150 21.18 14.07 11.01
N ALA A 151 20.47 13.14 10.38
CA ALA A 151 20.95 12.43 9.20
C ALA A 151 21.20 13.41 8.06
N LYS A 152 22.32 13.21 7.36
CA LYS A 152 22.69 13.97 6.15
C LYS A 152 22.95 13.03 4.97
N ALA A 153 22.64 11.76 5.13
CA ALA A 153 22.77 10.76 4.09
C ALA A 153 21.80 11.04 2.94
N GLY A 154 22.23 10.66 1.77
CA GLY A 154 21.46 10.61 0.53
C GLY A 154 21.35 9.18 0.01
N TYR A 155 21.01 9.05 -1.27
CA TYR A 155 20.76 7.77 -1.90
C TYR A 155 21.97 6.82 -1.84
N LEU A 156 21.75 5.62 -1.29
CA LEU A 156 22.75 4.56 -1.09
C LEU A 156 23.94 4.93 -0.17
N ASP A 157 23.86 6.03 0.58
CA ASP A 157 24.88 6.37 1.55
C ASP A 157 24.92 5.34 2.70
N VAL A 158 26.10 5.20 3.30
CA VAL A 158 26.37 4.22 4.36
C VAL A 158 26.72 4.90 5.68
N SER A 159 26.78 4.13 6.78
CA SER A 159 27.30 4.58 8.07
C SER A 159 28.73 5.17 7.91
N PRO A 160 29.10 6.26 8.61
CA PRO A 160 28.37 6.87 9.74
C PRO A 160 27.38 7.99 9.36
N VAL A 161 27.17 8.33 8.09
CA VAL A 161 26.25 9.40 7.70
C VAL A 161 24.79 8.92 7.68
N ASP A 162 24.54 7.63 7.39
CA ASP A 162 23.25 6.98 7.58
C ASP A 162 23.04 6.62 9.07
N LEU A 163 22.32 7.46 9.78
CA LEU A 163 22.02 7.25 11.20
C LEU A 163 20.89 6.24 11.45
N GLY A 164 20.17 5.83 10.42
CA GLY A 164 19.08 4.87 10.48
C GLY A 164 19.48 3.43 10.21
N GLU A 165 20.74 3.16 9.81
CA GLU A 165 21.21 1.84 9.37
C GLU A 165 20.94 0.74 10.39
N ASN A 166 21.23 0.96 11.68
CA ASN A 166 20.98 -0.04 12.72
C ASN A 166 19.49 -0.35 12.91
N ALA A 167 18.64 0.67 12.88
CA ALA A 167 17.19 0.47 12.96
C ALA A 167 16.67 -0.28 11.73
N ARG A 168 17.16 0.08 10.53
CA ARG A 168 16.80 -0.60 9.27
C ARG A 168 17.24 -2.06 9.27
N ARG A 169 18.47 -2.36 9.71
CA ARG A 169 18.98 -3.72 9.88
C ARG A 169 18.09 -4.55 10.82
N ASP A 170 17.73 -4.01 11.97
CA ASP A 170 16.89 -4.74 12.91
C ASP A 170 15.44 -4.89 12.39
N ILE A 171 14.93 -3.95 11.60
CA ILE A 171 13.67 -4.09 10.87
C ILE A 171 13.75 -5.30 9.93
N VAL A 172 14.80 -5.39 9.10
CA VAL A 172 15.00 -6.50 8.16
C VAL A 172 15.02 -7.84 8.89
N LEU A 173 15.82 -7.98 9.95
CA LEU A 173 15.92 -9.22 10.71
C LEU A 173 14.56 -9.65 11.31
N ASN A 174 13.79 -8.71 11.84
CA ASN A 174 12.46 -9.02 12.38
C ASN A 174 11.44 -9.39 11.27
N LEU A 175 11.58 -8.86 10.05
CA LEU A 175 10.75 -9.27 8.91
C LEU A 175 11.09 -10.69 8.48
N GLU A 176 12.38 -11.03 8.37
CA GLU A 176 12.85 -12.37 8.04
C GLU A 176 12.37 -13.41 9.08
N ASP A 177 12.45 -13.07 10.37
CA ASP A 177 11.93 -13.91 11.47
C ASP A 177 10.41 -14.14 11.37
N MET A 178 9.68 -13.23 10.73
CA MET A 178 8.23 -13.38 10.45
C MET A 178 7.96 -14.10 9.11
N GLY A 179 8.98 -14.60 8.42
CA GLY A 179 8.84 -15.27 7.12
C GLY A 179 8.58 -14.31 5.95
N ILE A 180 8.95 -13.04 6.09
CA ILE A 180 8.90 -12.04 5.01
C ILE A 180 10.32 -11.90 4.45
N GLU A 181 10.56 -12.53 3.31
CA GLU A 181 11.85 -12.48 2.65
C GLU A 181 12.13 -11.06 2.12
N VAL A 182 13.22 -10.46 2.59
CA VAL A 182 13.69 -9.14 2.16
C VAL A 182 14.66 -9.31 0.99
N GLU A 183 14.52 -8.47 -0.04
CA GLU A 183 15.39 -8.45 -1.21
C GLU A 183 16.52 -7.43 -1.01
N SER A 184 16.18 -6.22 -0.62
CA SER A 184 17.13 -5.14 -0.38
C SER A 184 16.68 -4.18 0.72
N SER A 185 17.61 -3.38 1.23
CA SER A 185 17.31 -2.23 2.08
C SER A 185 18.39 -1.16 1.94
N HIS A 186 17.99 0.09 1.83
CA HIS A 186 18.93 1.18 1.61
C HIS A 186 18.43 2.51 2.18
N HIS A 187 19.34 3.49 2.26
CA HIS A 187 18.99 4.88 2.53
C HIS A 187 18.52 5.53 1.24
N GLU A 188 17.42 6.26 1.31
CA GLU A 188 16.82 6.97 0.19
C GLU A 188 17.40 8.38 -0.01
N THR A 189 16.91 9.09 -1.05
CA THR A 189 17.41 10.40 -1.49
C THR A 189 17.25 11.48 -0.41
N ALA A 190 16.13 11.47 0.32
CA ALA A 190 15.89 12.48 1.36
C ALA A 190 16.56 12.10 2.68
N PRO A 191 17.10 13.07 3.44
CA PRO A 191 17.66 12.82 4.77
C PRO A 191 16.67 12.11 5.70
N ALA A 192 17.10 10.99 6.31
CA ALA A 192 16.32 10.09 7.15
C ALA A 192 15.21 9.30 6.42
N GLN A 193 15.26 9.23 5.11
CA GLN A 193 14.37 8.39 4.30
C GLN A 193 15.03 7.03 4.04
N HIS A 194 14.23 5.98 4.13
CA HIS A 194 14.66 4.60 3.98
C HIS A 194 13.67 3.82 3.14
N GLU A 195 14.19 2.77 2.49
CA GLU A 195 13.41 1.79 1.76
C GLU A 195 13.82 0.38 2.18
N VAL A 196 12.86 -0.53 2.19
CA VAL A 196 13.06 -1.96 2.38
C VAL A 196 12.16 -2.69 1.38
N ASP A 197 12.79 -3.42 0.48
CA ASP A 197 12.14 -4.18 -0.56
C ASP A 197 12.04 -5.64 -0.16
N PHE A 198 10.89 -6.25 -0.37
CA PHE A 198 10.71 -7.67 -0.13
C PHE A 198 10.25 -8.38 -1.40
N LYS A 199 10.65 -9.64 -1.53
CA LYS A 199 10.41 -10.42 -2.74
C LYS A 199 8.95 -10.39 -3.18
N TYR A 200 8.75 -10.28 -4.48
CA TYR A 200 7.45 -10.30 -5.12
C TYR A 200 6.60 -11.52 -4.75
N GLY A 201 5.30 -11.39 -4.87
CA GLY A 201 4.36 -12.47 -4.61
C GLY A 201 2.95 -12.14 -5.06
N GLU A 202 2.01 -13.05 -4.82
CA GLU A 202 0.61 -12.83 -5.13
C GLU A 202 0.05 -11.62 -4.37
N VAL A 203 -0.81 -10.85 -5.03
CA VAL A 203 -1.35 -9.58 -4.55
C VAL A 203 -1.87 -9.61 -3.10
N ARG A 204 -2.59 -10.66 -2.69
CA ARG A 204 -3.09 -10.81 -1.31
C ARG A 204 -1.95 -10.97 -0.30
N THR A 205 -1.02 -11.87 -0.60
CA THR A 205 0.12 -12.16 0.28
C THR A 205 0.99 -10.92 0.48
N ILE A 206 1.24 -10.17 -0.59
CA ILE A 206 2.03 -8.94 -0.51
C ILE A 206 1.28 -7.84 0.23
N ALA A 207 -0.03 -7.67 0.03
CA ALA A 207 -0.82 -6.72 0.83
C ALA A 207 -0.76 -7.05 2.33
N ASP A 208 -0.89 -8.33 2.70
CA ASP A 208 -0.73 -8.84 4.07
C ASP A 208 0.69 -8.54 4.62
N ARG A 209 1.74 -8.70 3.79
CA ARG A 209 3.13 -8.38 4.15
C ARG A 209 3.36 -6.89 4.35
N ILE A 210 2.80 -6.00 3.52
CA ILE A 210 2.89 -4.54 3.72
C ILE A 210 2.29 -4.13 5.06
N MET A 211 1.16 -4.69 5.46
CA MET A 211 0.55 -4.39 6.77
C MET A 211 1.46 -4.83 7.93
N SER A 212 2.08 -6.00 7.80
CA SER A 212 3.06 -6.52 8.76
C SER A 212 4.33 -5.66 8.78
N PHE A 213 4.84 -5.29 7.61
CA PHE A 213 5.97 -4.39 7.42
C PHE A 213 5.77 -3.05 8.14
N LYS A 214 4.65 -2.36 7.88
CA LYS A 214 4.34 -1.09 8.53
C LYS A 214 4.29 -1.20 10.07
N MET A 215 3.79 -2.30 10.59
CA MET A 215 3.77 -2.59 12.03
C MET A 215 5.20 -2.82 12.57
N THR A 216 6.01 -3.62 11.88
CA THR A 216 7.39 -3.94 12.25
C THR A 216 8.25 -2.68 12.27
N VAL A 217 8.23 -1.90 11.18
CA VAL A 217 8.99 -0.65 11.06
C VAL A 217 8.71 0.29 12.23
N ARG A 218 7.43 0.56 12.52
CA ARG A 218 7.05 1.45 13.64
C ARG A 218 7.48 0.89 14.99
N THR A 219 7.37 -0.42 15.19
CA THR A 219 7.70 -1.06 16.45
C THR A 219 9.21 -1.05 16.70
N ILE A 220 10.00 -1.41 15.70
CA ILE A 220 11.45 -1.48 15.80
C ILE A 220 12.05 -0.07 15.88
N ALA A 221 11.59 0.88 15.06
CA ALA A 221 12.02 2.27 15.15
C ALA A 221 11.85 2.82 16.58
N LYS A 222 10.69 2.57 17.21
CA LYS A 222 10.44 2.98 18.60
C LYS A 222 11.44 2.38 19.58
N ARG A 223 11.92 1.15 19.36
CA ARG A 223 12.96 0.52 20.21
C ARG A 223 14.33 1.17 20.06
N HIS A 224 14.58 1.80 18.91
CA HIS A 224 15.77 2.60 18.64
C HIS A 224 15.63 4.07 19.06
N GLY A 225 14.53 4.46 19.75
CA GLY A 225 14.29 5.86 20.13
C GLY A 225 13.88 6.75 18.96
N LEU A 226 13.45 6.14 17.84
CA LEU A 226 13.04 6.84 16.63
C LEU A 226 11.52 6.75 16.41
N HIS A 227 10.99 7.69 15.66
CA HIS A 227 9.63 7.65 15.14
C HIS A 227 9.64 7.35 13.64
N ALA A 228 9.03 6.24 13.27
CA ALA A 228 8.83 5.91 11.85
C ALA A 228 7.49 6.45 11.33
N THR A 229 7.54 7.13 10.20
CA THR A 229 6.34 7.63 9.53
C THR A 229 6.28 7.21 8.07
N PHE A 230 5.08 6.83 7.62
CA PHE A 230 4.72 6.57 6.24
C PHE A 230 3.95 7.77 5.63
N MET A 231 4.14 8.95 6.19
CA MET A 231 3.56 10.18 5.66
C MET A 231 4.16 10.50 4.29
N PRO A 232 3.34 10.72 3.25
CA PRO A 232 3.83 10.92 1.88
C PRO A 232 4.79 12.09 1.70
N LYS A 233 4.60 13.18 2.43
CA LYS A 233 5.46 14.37 2.38
C LYS A 233 5.62 14.99 3.76
N PRO A 234 6.49 14.45 4.63
CA PRO A 234 6.68 14.97 5.98
C PRO A 234 7.49 16.28 6.03
N ARG A 235 8.27 16.59 5.00
CA ARG A 235 9.09 17.80 4.86
C ARG A 235 8.95 18.39 3.47
N ALA A 236 8.82 19.71 3.39
CA ALA A 236 8.48 20.41 2.14
C ALA A 236 9.60 20.34 1.07
N GLU A 237 10.88 20.48 1.49
CA GLU A 237 12.01 20.73 0.58
C GLU A 237 12.77 19.46 0.18
N VAL A 238 12.26 18.27 0.49
CA VAL A 238 12.90 16.99 0.18
C VAL A 238 11.94 16.05 -0.51
N ASN A 239 12.41 14.96 -1.13
CA ASN A 239 11.56 13.92 -1.69
C ASN A 239 10.59 13.36 -0.65
N GLY A 240 9.43 12.94 -1.09
CA GLY A 240 8.42 12.28 -0.25
C GLY A 240 8.46 10.78 -0.37
N SER A 241 7.70 10.07 0.47
CA SER A 241 7.61 8.62 0.47
C SER A 241 6.56 8.10 -0.49
N GLY A 242 7.02 7.37 -1.51
CA GLY A 242 6.21 6.59 -2.43
C GLY A 242 5.90 5.18 -1.90
N MET A 243 5.04 4.52 -2.62
CA MET A 243 4.86 3.08 -2.62
C MET A 243 4.74 2.67 -4.08
N HIS A 244 5.88 2.61 -4.78
CA HIS A 244 5.92 2.18 -6.17
C HIS A 244 5.53 0.71 -6.25
N ILE A 245 4.79 0.34 -7.28
CA ILE A 245 4.29 -1.02 -7.39
C ILE A 245 4.64 -1.58 -8.76
N HIS A 246 5.45 -2.62 -8.74
CA HIS A 246 5.76 -3.42 -9.93
C HIS A 246 4.70 -4.51 -10.10
N PHE A 247 4.10 -4.58 -11.26
CA PHE A 247 3.13 -5.60 -11.63
C PHE A 247 3.74 -6.54 -12.66
N SER A 248 3.53 -7.85 -12.45
CA SER A 248 3.73 -8.89 -13.44
C SER A 248 2.47 -9.74 -13.52
N LEU A 249 2.02 -10.04 -14.73
CA LEU A 249 0.82 -10.84 -14.95
C LEU A 249 1.21 -12.18 -15.59
N PHE A 250 0.74 -13.27 -15.00
CA PHE A 250 1.06 -14.63 -15.44
C PHE A 250 -0.18 -15.38 -15.92
N LYS A 251 -0.01 -16.15 -16.97
CA LYS A 251 -1.00 -17.11 -17.48
C LYS A 251 -0.29 -18.40 -17.89
N ASP A 252 -0.76 -19.53 -17.41
CA ASP A 252 -0.17 -20.85 -17.66
C ASP A 252 1.36 -20.90 -17.40
N GLY A 253 1.80 -20.23 -16.31
CA GLY A 253 3.20 -20.18 -15.88
C GLY A 253 4.09 -19.26 -16.72
N ARG A 254 3.53 -18.48 -17.66
CA ARG A 254 4.25 -17.54 -18.50
C ARG A 254 3.91 -16.10 -18.13
N ASN A 255 4.92 -15.23 -18.12
CA ASN A 255 4.70 -13.80 -17.97
C ASN A 255 4.08 -13.26 -19.27
N VAL A 256 2.83 -12.78 -19.19
CA VAL A 256 2.07 -12.31 -20.37
C VAL A 256 2.55 -10.95 -20.88
N PHE A 257 3.38 -10.22 -20.13
CA PHE A 257 3.96 -8.96 -20.59
C PHE A 257 5.13 -9.13 -21.55
N VAL A 258 5.59 -10.37 -21.76
CA VAL A 258 6.67 -10.71 -22.70
C VAL A 258 6.08 -10.96 -24.07
N ASN A 259 6.65 -10.30 -25.10
CA ASN A 259 6.28 -10.60 -26.48
C ASN A 259 6.76 -12.01 -26.88
N PRO A 260 5.86 -12.95 -27.24
CA PRO A 260 6.25 -14.32 -27.59
C PRO A 260 7.20 -14.40 -28.81
N GLY A 261 7.11 -13.43 -29.74
CA GLY A 261 7.95 -13.37 -30.95
C GLY A 261 9.31 -12.72 -30.71
N ASN A 262 9.43 -11.88 -29.69
CA ASN A 262 10.67 -11.22 -29.30
C ASN A 262 10.71 -10.97 -27.78
N PRO A 263 11.36 -11.84 -26.98
CA PRO A 263 11.42 -11.69 -25.52
C PRO A 263 12.05 -10.39 -25.01
N GLN A 264 12.69 -9.60 -25.85
CA GLN A 264 13.21 -8.28 -25.51
C GLN A 264 12.18 -7.15 -25.64
N GLU A 265 11.01 -7.46 -26.16
CA GLU A 265 9.92 -6.52 -26.36
C GLU A 265 8.74 -6.84 -25.44
N LEU A 266 7.89 -5.83 -25.25
CA LEU A 266 6.63 -5.99 -24.53
C LEU A 266 5.56 -6.61 -25.45
N SER A 267 4.68 -7.39 -24.85
CA SER A 267 3.48 -7.90 -25.52
C SER A 267 2.43 -6.79 -25.71
N GLU A 268 1.40 -7.05 -26.51
CA GLU A 268 0.24 -6.16 -26.60
C GLU A 268 -0.50 -6.07 -25.28
N GLU A 269 -0.62 -7.19 -24.53
CA GLU A 269 -1.23 -7.22 -23.20
C GLU A 269 -0.51 -6.29 -22.22
N ALA A 270 0.83 -6.18 -22.28
CA ALA A 270 1.58 -5.22 -21.47
C ALA A 270 1.18 -3.79 -21.80
N TYR A 271 1.09 -3.44 -23.08
CA TYR A 271 0.64 -2.10 -23.49
C TYR A 271 -0.81 -1.84 -23.08
N TYR A 272 -1.70 -2.79 -23.22
CA TYR A 272 -3.10 -2.66 -22.79
C TYR A 272 -3.20 -2.49 -21.28
N PHE A 273 -2.40 -3.23 -20.50
CA PHE A 273 -2.34 -3.05 -19.05
C PHE A 273 -1.89 -1.63 -18.67
N VAL A 274 -0.84 -1.10 -19.31
CA VAL A 274 -0.40 0.30 -19.14
C VAL A 274 -1.53 1.25 -19.54
N GLY A 275 -2.20 1.00 -20.66
CA GLY A 275 -3.33 1.80 -21.13
C GLY A 275 -4.46 1.86 -20.11
N GLY A 276 -4.79 0.74 -19.48
CA GLY A 276 -5.80 0.67 -18.40
C GLY A 276 -5.39 1.47 -17.17
N LEU A 277 -4.14 1.31 -16.70
CA LEU A 277 -3.62 2.11 -15.58
C LEU A 277 -3.71 3.61 -15.84
N LEU A 278 -3.32 4.08 -17.04
CA LEU A 278 -3.40 5.49 -17.40
C LEU A 278 -4.84 5.98 -17.50
N ALA A 279 -5.73 5.20 -18.11
CA ALA A 279 -7.13 5.57 -18.31
C ALA A 279 -7.87 5.78 -17.00
N HIS A 280 -7.60 4.93 -15.98
CA HIS A 280 -8.28 4.97 -14.68
C HIS A 280 -7.50 5.72 -13.58
N SER A 281 -6.35 6.34 -13.92
CA SER A 281 -5.47 6.97 -12.92
C SER A 281 -6.15 8.04 -12.07
N LYS A 282 -7.01 8.89 -12.67
CA LYS A 282 -7.74 9.93 -11.94
C LYS A 282 -8.81 9.35 -11.03
N GLU A 283 -9.51 8.33 -11.51
CA GLU A 283 -10.60 7.68 -10.79
C GLU A 283 -10.09 6.92 -9.56
N MET A 284 -8.90 6.29 -9.67
CA MET A 284 -8.29 5.57 -8.55
C MET A 284 -7.38 6.43 -7.67
N ALA A 285 -7.16 7.71 -8.00
CA ALA A 285 -6.25 8.58 -7.24
C ALA A 285 -6.64 8.71 -5.76
N LEU A 286 -7.94 8.74 -5.44
CA LEU A 286 -8.41 8.80 -4.05
C LEU A 286 -8.03 7.54 -3.23
N ILE A 287 -7.77 6.42 -3.89
CA ILE A 287 -7.32 5.15 -3.28
C ILE A 287 -5.80 5.08 -3.23
N THR A 288 -5.11 5.47 -4.30
CA THR A 288 -3.64 5.41 -4.39
C THR A 288 -2.95 6.54 -3.64
N ASN A 289 -3.64 7.68 -3.46
CA ASN A 289 -3.16 8.90 -2.81
C ASN A 289 -4.24 9.46 -1.88
N PRO A 290 -4.48 8.79 -0.71
CA PRO A 290 -5.76 8.88 0.00
C PRO A 290 -5.89 10.07 0.95
N ILE A 291 -4.86 10.87 1.17
CA ILE A 291 -4.88 11.94 2.18
C ILE A 291 -4.44 13.30 1.61
N VAL A 292 -4.78 14.37 2.29
CA VAL A 292 -4.37 15.74 1.89
C VAL A 292 -2.86 15.82 1.63
N ASN A 293 -2.07 15.16 2.47
CA ASN A 293 -0.61 15.16 2.36
C ASN A 293 -0.08 14.42 1.13
N SER A 294 -0.83 13.48 0.56
CA SER A 294 -0.48 12.76 -0.69
C SER A 294 -0.22 13.74 -1.84
N TYR A 295 -1.02 14.77 -1.95
CA TYR A 295 -0.93 15.78 -3.04
C TYR A 295 0.18 16.79 -2.82
N LYS A 296 0.79 16.83 -1.64
CA LYS A 296 2.02 17.58 -1.37
C LYS A 296 3.28 16.82 -1.83
N ARG A 297 3.17 15.49 -2.03
CA ARG A 297 4.19 14.66 -2.69
C ARG A 297 4.09 14.77 -4.22
N LEU A 298 2.88 14.74 -4.78
CA LEU A 298 2.62 14.77 -6.22
C LEU A 298 2.82 16.17 -6.80
N VAL A 299 4.04 16.69 -6.70
CA VAL A 299 4.44 18.00 -7.21
C VAL A 299 5.72 17.88 -8.03
N PRO A 300 5.90 18.72 -9.07
CA PRO A 300 7.10 18.66 -9.92
C PRO A 300 8.39 18.87 -9.12
N GLY A 301 9.48 18.21 -9.56
CA GLY A 301 10.82 18.41 -9.01
C GLY A 301 11.21 17.52 -7.83
N TYR A 302 10.36 16.56 -7.42
CA TYR A 302 10.59 15.68 -6.27
C TYR A 302 10.38 14.20 -6.57
N GLU A 303 10.77 13.74 -7.76
CA GLU A 303 10.72 12.33 -8.20
C GLU A 303 9.33 11.67 -8.05
N ALA A 304 8.28 12.46 -8.13
CA ALA A 304 6.90 12.01 -8.06
C ALA A 304 6.16 12.36 -9.36
N PRO A 305 5.33 11.45 -9.90
CA PRO A 305 4.61 11.69 -11.14
C PRO A 305 3.48 12.70 -10.93
N THR A 306 3.34 13.62 -11.87
CA THR A 306 2.21 14.56 -11.91
C THR A 306 1.37 14.38 -13.17
N GLU A 307 1.94 13.78 -14.21
CA GLU A 307 1.37 13.64 -15.53
C GLU A 307 0.98 12.20 -15.85
N LEU A 308 -0.08 12.02 -16.63
CA LEU A 308 -0.54 10.71 -17.11
C LEU A 308 0.33 10.26 -18.29
N THR A 309 1.59 9.93 -18.01
CA THR A 309 2.57 9.50 -18.98
C THR A 309 3.16 8.14 -18.65
N TRP A 310 3.72 7.47 -19.63
CA TRP A 310 4.51 6.26 -19.46
C TRP A 310 5.83 6.33 -20.21
N THR A 311 6.83 5.57 -19.73
CA THR A 311 8.18 5.58 -20.35
C THR A 311 8.98 4.34 -20.00
N LYS A 312 10.04 4.12 -20.78
CA LYS A 312 11.09 3.13 -20.48
C LYS A 312 12.27 3.73 -19.68
N ASN A 313 12.41 5.05 -19.63
CA ASN A 313 13.66 5.69 -19.21
C ASN A 313 13.51 6.87 -18.22
N ASN A 314 12.30 7.38 -17.98
CA ASN A 314 12.09 8.55 -17.11
C ASN A 314 11.45 8.15 -15.79
N GLN A 315 12.04 8.55 -14.66
CA GLN A 315 11.55 8.26 -13.32
C GLN A 315 10.37 9.15 -12.90
N ASN A 316 10.10 10.25 -13.61
CA ASN A 316 8.99 11.16 -13.28
C ASN A 316 7.67 10.81 -14.00
N SER A 317 7.64 9.75 -14.81
CA SER A 317 6.40 9.28 -15.44
C SER A 317 5.54 8.49 -14.47
N LEU A 318 4.22 8.51 -14.70
CA LEU A 318 3.25 7.76 -13.89
C LEU A 318 3.49 6.24 -13.97
N VAL A 319 3.76 5.75 -15.17
CA VAL A 319 4.09 4.34 -15.40
C VAL A 319 5.49 4.22 -16.01
N ARG A 320 6.36 3.47 -15.37
CA ARG A 320 7.69 3.13 -15.87
C ARG A 320 7.77 1.66 -16.26
N ILE A 321 8.49 1.39 -17.32
CA ILE A 321 8.81 0.02 -17.74
C ILE A 321 10.29 -0.23 -17.42
N PRO A 322 10.62 -0.95 -16.33
CA PRO A 322 11.98 -1.30 -15.98
C PRO A 322 12.72 -2.05 -17.10
N GLY A 323 14.05 -2.08 -17.02
CA GLY A 323 14.91 -2.70 -18.04
C GLY A 323 14.87 -4.22 -18.09
N SER A 324 14.47 -4.89 -17.00
CA SER A 324 14.37 -6.37 -16.91
C SER A 324 13.39 -6.92 -17.95
N ARG A 325 13.73 -8.07 -18.53
CA ARG A 325 12.94 -8.74 -19.55
C ARG A 325 12.80 -10.25 -19.26
N GLY A 326 12.03 -10.92 -20.10
CA GLY A 326 11.71 -12.34 -19.88
C GLY A 326 10.79 -12.52 -18.69
N MET A 327 11.04 -13.49 -17.84
CA MET A 327 10.20 -13.76 -16.66
C MET A 327 10.12 -12.60 -15.67
N GLU A 328 11.11 -11.70 -15.69
CA GLU A 328 11.17 -10.50 -14.83
C GLU A 328 10.55 -9.26 -15.47
N THR A 329 9.92 -9.37 -16.64
CA THR A 329 9.23 -8.23 -17.26
C THR A 329 8.12 -7.73 -16.37
N ARG A 330 8.17 -6.43 -16.02
CA ARG A 330 7.23 -5.81 -15.09
C ARG A 330 6.87 -4.39 -15.52
N ILE A 331 5.77 -3.90 -14.99
CA ILE A 331 5.23 -2.55 -15.19
C ILE A 331 5.17 -1.90 -13.82
N GLU A 332 5.81 -0.75 -13.67
CA GLU A 332 5.87 0.00 -12.41
C GLU A 332 4.89 1.17 -12.44
N LEU A 333 3.99 1.22 -11.46
CA LEU A 333 3.13 2.37 -11.18
C LEU A 333 3.73 3.18 -10.03
N ARG A 334 4.01 4.46 -10.26
CA ARG A 334 4.80 5.30 -9.35
C ARG A 334 3.98 6.31 -8.51
N SER A 335 2.70 6.51 -8.83
CA SER A 335 1.87 7.46 -8.08
C SER A 335 1.48 7.02 -6.67
N PRO A 336 1.22 5.75 -6.35
CA PRO A 336 0.78 5.37 -5.02
C PRO A 336 1.76 5.81 -3.94
N ASP A 337 1.25 6.14 -2.78
CA ASP A 337 2.08 6.50 -1.63
C ASP A 337 1.89 5.55 -0.44
N ALA A 338 2.85 5.62 0.49
CA ALA A 338 2.92 4.72 1.63
C ALA A 338 1.77 4.89 2.65
N ALA A 339 0.94 5.95 2.57
CA ALA A 339 -0.26 6.10 3.40
C ALA A 339 -1.44 5.26 2.91
N ALA A 340 -1.41 4.83 1.65
CA ALA A 340 -2.50 4.09 1.04
C ALA A 340 -2.74 2.71 1.67
N ASN A 341 -4.00 2.25 1.56
CA ASN A 341 -4.38 0.90 1.94
C ASN A 341 -3.96 -0.10 0.85
N PRO A 342 -2.98 -0.99 1.09
CA PRO A 342 -2.42 -1.84 0.05
C PRO A 342 -3.45 -2.79 -0.58
N TYR A 343 -4.43 -3.26 0.17
CA TYR A 343 -5.50 -4.12 -0.37
C TYR A 343 -6.31 -3.39 -1.43
N LEU A 344 -6.70 -2.15 -1.16
CA LEU A 344 -7.48 -1.35 -2.09
C LEU A 344 -6.65 -0.92 -3.29
N VAL A 345 -5.40 -0.51 -3.06
CA VAL A 345 -4.48 -0.12 -4.15
C VAL A 345 -4.29 -1.26 -5.14
N PHE A 346 -3.97 -2.46 -4.65
CA PHE A 346 -3.78 -3.61 -5.54
C PHE A 346 -5.08 -4.01 -6.25
N ALA A 347 -6.22 -3.91 -5.57
CA ALA A 347 -7.51 -4.20 -6.19
C ALA A 347 -7.82 -3.28 -7.36
N VAL A 348 -7.71 -1.95 -7.16
CA VAL A 348 -8.02 -0.99 -8.23
C VAL A 348 -7.00 -1.03 -9.37
N CYS A 349 -5.71 -1.19 -9.07
CA CYS A 349 -4.67 -1.27 -10.09
C CYS A 349 -4.79 -2.55 -10.95
N LEU A 350 -5.05 -3.70 -10.32
CA LEU A 350 -5.29 -4.94 -11.05
C LEU A 350 -6.56 -4.84 -11.92
N ALA A 351 -7.64 -4.30 -11.38
CA ALA A 351 -8.88 -4.09 -12.14
C ALA A 351 -8.66 -3.13 -13.32
N ALA A 352 -7.91 -2.03 -13.13
CA ALA A 352 -7.58 -1.09 -14.19
C ALA A 352 -6.77 -1.74 -15.31
N GLY A 353 -5.75 -2.51 -14.95
CA GLY A 353 -4.92 -3.23 -15.93
C GLY A 353 -5.71 -4.26 -16.73
N LEU A 354 -6.59 -5.04 -16.07
CA LEU A 354 -7.47 -6.02 -16.72
C LEU A 354 -8.50 -5.34 -17.63
N ASP A 355 -9.10 -4.24 -17.19
CA ASP A 355 -10.00 -3.44 -18.04
C ASP A 355 -9.29 -2.96 -19.30
N GLY A 356 -8.03 -2.51 -19.17
CA GLY A 356 -7.17 -2.14 -20.29
C GLY A 356 -6.95 -3.30 -21.27
N ILE A 357 -6.69 -4.51 -20.78
CA ILE A 357 -6.53 -5.72 -21.61
C ILE A 357 -7.85 -6.06 -22.29
N ASN A 358 -8.95 -6.10 -21.56
CA ASN A 358 -10.26 -6.50 -22.07
C ASN A 358 -10.81 -5.54 -23.12
N LYS A 359 -10.61 -4.23 -22.93
CA LYS A 359 -11.03 -3.18 -23.84
C LYS A 359 -9.99 -2.85 -24.92
N LYS A 360 -8.79 -3.46 -24.84
CA LYS A 360 -7.64 -3.18 -25.72
C LYS A 360 -7.26 -1.69 -25.74
N ILE A 361 -7.20 -1.08 -24.54
CA ILE A 361 -6.85 0.34 -24.40
C ILE A 361 -5.35 0.50 -24.65
N TYR A 362 -4.99 1.13 -25.74
CA TYR A 362 -3.58 1.41 -26.04
C TYR A 362 -3.15 2.68 -25.31
N PRO A 363 -1.96 2.69 -24.63
CA PRO A 363 -1.50 3.88 -23.94
C PRO A 363 -1.16 5.00 -24.93
N THR A 364 -1.27 6.24 -24.47
CA THR A 364 -0.77 7.41 -25.24
C THR A 364 0.71 7.26 -25.57
N LYS A 365 1.24 8.13 -26.42
CA LYS A 365 2.68 8.09 -26.79
C LYS A 365 3.56 8.21 -25.55
N SER A 366 4.60 7.39 -25.46
CA SER A 366 5.58 7.46 -24.40
C SER A 366 6.37 8.76 -24.43
N SER A 367 6.70 9.29 -23.25
CA SER A 367 7.62 10.40 -23.11
C SER A 367 9.01 9.89 -22.72
N SER A 368 10.02 10.17 -23.53
CA SER A 368 11.42 9.78 -23.24
C SER A 368 12.18 10.83 -22.41
N ARG A 369 11.55 11.97 -22.08
CA ARG A 369 12.14 13.09 -21.35
C ARG A 369 11.08 13.79 -20.50
N GLU A 370 11.51 14.61 -19.55
CA GLU A 370 10.62 15.58 -18.93
C GLU A 370 10.01 16.48 -20.00
N LEU A 371 8.69 16.63 -19.94
CA LEU A 371 7.95 17.42 -20.92
C LEU A 371 7.86 18.86 -20.42
N SER A 372 8.22 19.81 -21.28
CA SER A 372 7.93 21.21 -21.02
C SER A 372 6.41 21.46 -21.02
N GLU A 373 5.95 22.54 -20.39
CA GLU A 373 4.53 22.94 -20.43
C GLU A 373 4.00 23.07 -21.87
N THR A 374 4.85 23.45 -22.81
CA THR A 374 4.51 23.57 -24.22
C THR A 374 4.33 22.20 -24.86
N ASP A 375 5.21 21.24 -24.54
CA ASP A 375 5.08 19.84 -25.00
C ASP A 375 3.79 19.21 -24.46
N GLN A 376 3.49 19.39 -23.15
CA GLN A 376 2.28 18.89 -22.52
C GLN A 376 1.00 19.39 -23.21
N LYS A 377 0.92 20.71 -23.45
CA LYS A 377 -0.22 21.32 -24.16
C LYS A 377 -0.36 20.80 -25.60
N THR A 378 0.76 20.65 -26.30
CA THR A 378 0.79 20.17 -27.69
C THR A 378 0.37 18.70 -27.79
N MET A 379 0.81 17.86 -26.81
CA MET A 379 0.49 16.43 -26.74
C MET A 379 -0.86 16.15 -26.05
N LYS A 380 -1.52 17.17 -25.51
CA LYS A 380 -2.76 17.05 -24.70
C LYS A 380 -2.60 16.06 -23.55
N ILE A 381 -1.48 16.15 -22.82
CA ILE A 381 -1.23 15.31 -21.64
C ILE A 381 -2.05 15.83 -20.49
N GLU A 382 -2.73 14.93 -19.83
CA GLU A 382 -3.53 15.20 -18.66
C GLU A 382 -2.68 15.01 -17.37
N ASN A 383 -3.07 15.69 -16.30
CA ASN A 383 -2.43 15.58 -14.99
C ASN A 383 -3.26 14.72 -14.04
N LEU A 384 -2.58 14.14 -13.05
CA LEU A 384 -3.23 13.61 -11.86
C LEU A 384 -3.99 14.74 -11.12
N PRO A 385 -4.98 14.42 -10.26
CA PRO A 385 -5.61 15.41 -9.40
C PRO A 385 -4.56 16.19 -8.60
N GLY A 386 -4.71 17.51 -8.52
CA GLY A 386 -3.77 18.38 -7.80
C GLY A 386 -4.03 18.47 -6.30
N ASN A 387 -5.17 17.99 -5.83
CA ASN A 387 -5.56 17.99 -4.41
C ASN A 387 -6.60 16.92 -4.10
N LEU A 388 -6.83 16.70 -2.80
CA LEU A 388 -7.76 15.67 -2.34
C LEU A 388 -9.19 15.89 -2.85
N ASN A 389 -9.66 17.15 -2.98
CA ASN A 389 -11.02 17.42 -3.45
C ASN A 389 -11.24 17.02 -4.91
N GLU A 390 -10.27 17.33 -5.78
CA GLU A 390 -10.33 16.89 -7.18
C GLU A 390 -10.35 15.36 -7.29
N ALA A 391 -9.57 14.67 -6.47
CA ALA A 391 -9.58 13.21 -6.44
C ALA A 391 -10.92 12.64 -5.96
N ILE A 392 -11.56 13.29 -4.99
CA ILE A 392 -12.91 12.93 -4.54
C ILE A 392 -13.91 13.09 -5.69
N ASP A 393 -13.84 14.19 -6.47
CA ASP A 393 -14.75 14.45 -7.57
C ASP A 393 -14.64 13.39 -8.67
N TYR A 394 -13.40 13.02 -9.08
CA TYR A 394 -13.20 11.93 -10.05
C TYR A 394 -13.69 10.58 -9.53
N PHE A 395 -13.43 10.28 -8.27
CA PHE A 395 -13.83 9.03 -7.64
C PHE A 395 -15.36 8.88 -7.58
N GLU A 396 -16.10 9.92 -7.18
CA GLU A 396 -17.56 9.88 -7.08
C GLU A 396 -18.25 9.79 -8.44
N GLN A 397 -17.67 10.38 -9.48
CA GLN A 397 -18.21 10.36 -10.84
C GLN A 397 -17.95 9.04 -11.57
N SER A 398 -17.00 8.23 -11.10
CA SER A 398 -16.62 6.99 -11.76
C SER A 398 -17.59 5.84 -11.45
N ASP A 399 -18.28 5.34 -12.49
CA ASP A 399 -19.07 4.12 -12.35
C ASP A 399 -18.16 2.88 -12.30
N TRP A 400 -17.03 2.91 -13.00
CA TRP A 400 -16.03 1.84 -12.97
C TRP A 400 -15.50 1.59 -11.54
N ILE A 401 -15.14 2.63 -10.79
CA ILE A 401 -14.64 2.45 -9.41
C ILE A 401 -15.70 1.85 -8.49
N LYS A 402 -16.99 2.19 -8.71
CA LYS A 402 -18.14 1.60 -8.00
C LYS A 402 -18.33 0.12 -8.31
N GLU A 403 -18.07 -0.31 -9.53
CA GLU A 403 -18.08 -1.73 -9.92
C GLU A 403 -16.96 -2.51 -9.20
N VAL A 404 -15.77 -1.92 -9.09
CA VAL A 404 -14.59 -2.57 -8.45
C VAL A 404 -14.77 -2.65 -6.94
N LEU A 405 -15.08 -1.52 -6.28
CA LEU A 405 -15.07 -1.40 -4.81
C LEU A 405 -16.44 -1.62 -4.16
N GLY A 406 -17.52 -1.49 -4.93
CA GLY A 406 -18.90 -1.49 -4.43
C GLY A 406 -19.43 -0.08 -4.14
N THR A 407 -20.67 0.16 -4.51
CA THR A 407 -21.31 1.48 -4.40
C THR A 407 -21.35 2.03 -2.98
N GLU A 408 -21.72 1.20 -1.99
CA GLU A 408 -21.79 1.63 -0.59
C GLU A 408 -20.39 1.91 0.00
N PHE A 409 -19.38 1.09 -0.35
CA PHE A 409 -18.00 1.40 0.02
C PHE A 409 -17.58 2.77 -0.52
N CYS A 410 -17.79 3.03 -1.80
CA CYS A 410 -17.42 4.30 -2.44
C CYS A 410 -18.09 5.50 -1.78
N LYS A 411 -19.38 5.39 -1.46
CA LYS A 411 -20.15 6.44 -0.80
C LYS A 411 -19.60 6.78 0.59
N GLU A 412 -19.34 5.77 1.42
CA GLU A 412 -18.79 5.97 2.76
C GLU A 412 -17.35 6.51 2.72
N TYR A 413 -16.54 5.96 1.83
CA TYR A 413 -15.14 6.38 1.67
C TYR A 413 -15.06 7.85 1.22
N ALA A 414 -15.79 8.23 0.18
CA ALA A 414 -15.86 9.61 -0.30
C ALA A 414 -16.39 10.57 0.77
N ALA A 415 -17.44 10.18 1.52
CA ALA A 415 -17.99 11.01 2.59
C ALA A 415 -16.96 11.26 3.71
N ALA A 416 -16.17 10.25 4.08
CA ALA A 416 -15.10 10.40 5.07
C ALA A 416 -13.99 11.31 4.55
N LYS A 417 -13.61 11.19 3.28
CA LYS A 417 -12.57 12.02 2.65
C LYS A 417 -13.02 13.48 2.46
N LYS A 418 -14.28 13.72 2.17
CA LYS A 418 -14.88 15.07 2.20
C LYS A 418 -14.79 15.72 3.58
N LYS A 419 -15.04 14.95 4.66
CA LYS A 419 -14.88 15.46 6.03
C LYS A 419 -13.42 15.80 6.34
N GLU A 420 -12.45 14.98 5.86
CA GLU A 420 -11.02 15.25 5.98
C GLU A 420 -10.64 16.56 5.26
N TRP A 421 -11.07 16.72 4.00
CA TRP A 421 -10.84 17.92 3.21
C TRP A 421 -11.42 19.17 3.85
N LEU A 422 -12.68 19.14 4.28
CA LEU A 422 -13.35 20.26 4.95
C LEU A 422 -12.68 20.66 6.28
N ARG A 423 -12.14 19.69 7.01
CA ARG A 423 -11.36 19.98 8.22
C ARG A 423 -10.05 20.68 7.86
N TYR A 424 -9.33 20.17 6.87
CA TYR A 424 -8.07 20.75 6.40
C TYR A 424 -8.24 22.19 5.90
N THR A 425 -9.26 22.47 5.09
CA THR A 425 -9.50 23.83 4.55
C THR A 425 -9.94 24.86 5.57
N ARG A 426 -10.24 24.44 6.79
CA ARG A 426 -10.57 25.34 7.91
C ARG A 426 -9.39 25.60 8.84
N GLU A 427 -8.30 24.86 8.68
CA GLU A 427 -7.08 25.09 9.44
C GLU A 427 -6.40 26.38 8.94
N ILE A 428 -5.96 27.22 9.87
CA ILE A 428 -5.14 28.37 9.56
C ILE A 428 -3.68 27.92 9.69
N SER A 429 -3.00 27.82 8.56
CA SER A 429 -1.62 27.34 8.52
C SER A 429 -0.62 28.38 9.02
N ALA A 430 0.54 27.92 9.52
CA ALA A 430 1.63 28.80 9.87
C ALA A 430 2.06 29.69 8.69
N TRP A 431 2.02 29.14 7.46
CA TRP A 431 2.31 29.86 6.24
C TRP A 431 1.32 31.03 6.00
N GLU A 432 0.03 30.84 6.22
CA GLU A 432 -0.97 31.92 6.09
C GLU A 432 -0.73 33.03 7.12
N ILE A 433 -0.41 32.66 8.36
CA ILE A 433 -0.05 33.64 9.41
C ILE A 433 1.19 34.43 9.01
N GLU A 434 2.23 33.74 8.55
CA GLU A 434 3.50 34.37 8.16
C GLU A 434 3.33 35.29 6.93
N GLU A 435 2.53 34.84 5.94
CA GLU A 435 2.33 35.57 4.69
C GLU A 435 1.37 36.75 4.82
N TYR A 436 0.30 36.63 5.62
CA TYR A 436 -0.80 37.61 5.60
C TYR A 436 -0.91 38.47 6.84
N LEU A 437 -0.48 38.00 8.03
CA LEU A 437 -0.73 38.70 9.30
C LEU A 437 -0.24 40.15 9.32
N TYR A 438 0.87 40.43 8.63
CA TYR A 438 1.47 41.79 8.56
C TYR A 438 1.15 42.54 7.29
N ARG A 439 0.50 41.91 6.31
CA ARG A 439 0.27 42.54 5.00
C ARG A 439 -1.14 43.05 4.80
N ILE A 440 -2.11 42.52 5.55
CA ILE A 440 -3.52 42.90 5.45
C ILE A 440 -4.10 43.34 6.80
#